data_4fe1b099c507f380fef61065f4922ab3
#
_entry.id   4fe1b099c507f380fef61065f4922ab3
#
_cell.length_a   1.000
_cell.length_b   1.000
_cell.length_c   1.000
_cell.angle_alpha   90.00
_cell.angle_beta   90.00
_cell.angle_gamma   90.00
#
_symmetry.space_group_name_H-M   'P 1'
#
loop_
_entity.id
_entity.type
_entity.pdbx_description
1 polymer ?
#
loop_
_entity_poly.entity_id
_entity_poly.type
_entity_poly.pdbx_seq_one_letter_code
_entity_poly.pdbx_strand_id
1 'polypeptide(L)'
;MKILLAASEFAPFAQTGDLAAHVARLAAAMAGAGHETTVVLPLYRCIREGRLPGLKRGKIRLQVQLGPARLPIDVWEAAGPDGVRLLFLERDEFYDRTGLYGMDGRDYQDNAARFIFLAKGVAELARRESPDVVHALGWQAALAPVFLREQGAAIPTVLSPVGLEYQGNFWSHDFALTNLPGDWFPSVLEFYGSMNFLKAGLVCADAIALPGALQVAAMQTPEHGCGLENVLRQNSGKLYGIAPGLDLPVVPPLSKKEKSAAREALFQSSGKTGRTIFAVHAASTGEDGLDLLWEALSHLPRGEVLVALIGAIFPSQKLEVETALRRRAGGLIHFEESSDALLAASDFVLVPGPLHPEGVFFRAALRRGIVPVAEQCAGLHELVRDYDPVTGEGNGLVHYRHTPAALLDTILRAVQLPAETRALLAERNRALDFSWASTVRDLDRLYTRLRSGSARIAA
;
A
#
# COMPACT_ATOMS: atom_id res chain seq x y z
N MET A 1 -19.96 -11.73 6.41
CA MET A 1 -19.06 -12.89 6.19
C MET A 1 -18.19 -13.09 7.42
N LYS A 2 -17.70 -14.30 7.64
CA LYS A 2 -16.67 -14.61 8.64
C LYS A 2 -15.31 -14.53 7.99
N ILE A 3 -14.52 -13.49 8.33
CA ILE A 3 -13.24 -13.19 7.70
C ILE A 3 -12.12 -13.45 8.68
N LEU A 4 -11.11 -14.20 8.26
CA LEU A 4 -9.89 -14.43 9.03
C LEU A 4 -8.74 -13.70 8.34
N LEU A 5 -8.23 -12.65 8.99
CA LEU A 5 -7.04 -11.92 8.57
C LEU A 5 -5.83 -12.53 9.28
N ALA A 6 -4.79 -12.88 8.55
CA ALA A 6 -3.54 -13.41 9.09
C ALA A 6 -2.42 -12.40 8.86
N ALA A 7 -1.75 -11.95 9.92
CA ALA A 7 -0.68 -10.97 9.84
C ALA A 7 0.36 -11.19 10.94
N SER A 8 1.50 -10.53 10.81
CA SER A 8 2.53 -10.51 11.86
C SER A 8 2.46 -9.27 12.75
N GLU A 9 1.71 -8.25 12.35
CA GLU A 9 1.61 -6.97 13.05
C GLU A 9 0.17 -6.48 13.16
N PHE A 10 -0.11 -5.70 14.21
CA PHE A 10 -1.39 -5.02 14.44
C PHE A 10 -1.20 -3.82 15.36
N ALA A 11 -1.49 -2.63 14.87
CA ALA A 11 -1.37 -1.41 15.68
C ALA A 11 -2.48 -1.31 16.74
N PRO A 12 -2.19 -0.81 17.95
CA PRO A 12 -0.89 -0.34 18.42
C PRO A 12 -0.07 -1.43 19.14
N PHE A 13 -0.48 -2.71 19.11
CA PHE A 13 0.00 -3.76 20.02
C PHE A 13 1.32 -4.40 19.57
N ALA A 14 1.53 -4.54 18.27
CA ALA A 14 2.76 -5.05 17.66
C ALA A 14 3.01 -4.29 16.37
N GLN A 15 4.01 -3.42 16.35
CA GLN A 15 4.25 -2.51 15.24
C GLN A 15 5.73 -2.26 15.02
N THR A 16 6.17 -2.40 13.76
CA THR A 16 7.49 -1.95 13.30
C THR A 16 7.40 -1.04 12.08
N GLY A 17 6.30 -1.11 11.32
CA GLY A 17 6.10 -0.35 10.10
C GLY A 17 4.61 -0.16 9.77
N ASP A 18 4.33 0.10 8.51
CA ASP A 18 3.00 0.44 8.01
C ASP A 18 2.02 -0.75 7.99
N LEU A 19 2.54 -1.98 7.96
CA LEU A 19 1.71 -3.20 7.99
C LEU A 19 0.77 -3.20 9.19
N ALA A 20 1.26 -2.83 10.37
CA ALA A 20 0.47 -2.81 11.60
C ALA A 20 -0.77 -1.90 11.50
N ALA A 21 -0.56 -0.67 11.02
CA ALA A 21 -1.62 0.30 10.83
C ALA A 21 -2.60 -0.15 9.75
N HIS A 22 -2.09 -0.67 8.63
CA HIS A 22 -2.91 -1.20 7.53
C HIS A 22 -3.83 -2.34 8.02
N VAL A 23 -3.28 -3.33 8.72
CA VAL A 23 -4.06 -4.47 9.24
C VAL A 23 -5.13 -4.01 10.22
N ALA A 24 -4.77 -3.12 11.16
CA ALA A 24 -5.71 -2.62 12.17
C ALA A 24 -6.90 -1.86 11.52
N ARG A 25 -6.62 -1.01 10.54
CA ARG A 25 -7.65 -0.24 9.85
C ARG A 25 -8.52 -1.08 8.93
N LEU A 26 -7.92 -2.01 8.20
CA LEU A 26 -8.67 -2.97 7.39
C LEU A 26 -9.61 -3.79 8.27
N ALA A 27 -9.11 -4.32 9.39
CA ALA A 27 -9.91 -5.12 10.31
C ALA A 27 -11.09 -4.33 10.90
N ALA A 28 -10.83 -3.09 11.36
CA ALA A 28 -11.85 -2.19 11.88
C ALA A 28 -12.91 -1.85 10.82
N ALA A 29 -12.49 -1.55 9.60
CA ALA A 29 -13.40 -1.24 8.50
C ALA A 29 -14.28 -2.43 8.11
N MET A 30 -13.70 -3.65 8.08
CA MET A 30 -14.46 -4.88 7.85
C MET A 30 -15.49 -5.14 8.94
N ALA A 31 -15.09 -5.00 10.21
CA ALA A 31 -16.01 -5.16 11.35
C ALA A 31 -17.12 -4.09 11.32
N GLY A 32 -16.77 -2.83 11.03
CA GLY A 32 -17.72 -1.72 10.86
C GLY A 32 -18.71 -1.94 9.72
N ALA A 33 -18.35 -2.70 8.69
CA ALA A 33 -19.23 -3.11 7.61
C ALA A 33 -20.12 -4.34 7.96
N GLY A 34 -20.04 -4.85 9.20
CA GLY A 34 -20.87 -5.94 9.69
C GLY A 34 -20.29 -7.33 9.42
N HIS A 35 -19.00 -7.47 9.13
CA HIS A 35 -18.36 -8.77 9.03
C HIS A 35 -17.88 -9.26 10.40
N GLU A 36 -17.95 -10.57 10.62
CA GLU A 36 -17.30 -11.24 11.74
C GLU A 36 -15.79 -11.32 11.45
N THR A 37 -15.04 -10.33 11.95
CA THR A 37 -13.63 -10.15 11.61
C THR A 37 -12.74 -10.67 12.74
N THR A 38 -11.89 -11.64 12.39
CA THR A 38 -10.87 -12.21 13.29
C THR A 38 -9.49 -11.92 12.72
N VAL A 39 -8.58 -11.40 13.55
CA VAL A 39 -7.16 -11.22 13.19
C VAL A 39 -6.32 -12.23 13.97
N VAL A 40 -5.44 -12.94 13.26
CA VAL A 40 -4.52 -13.93 13.86
C VAL A 40 -3.10 -13.40 13.80
N LEU A 41 -2.44 -13.37 14.94
CA LEU A 41 -1.11 -12.79 15.17
C LEU A 41 -0.23 -13.73 15.99
N PRO A 42 1.10 -13.60 15.95
CA PRO A 42 1.96 -14.17 16.97
C PRO A 42 1.74 -13.49 18.33
N LEU A 43 1.85 -14.23 19.43
CA LEU A 43 1.82 -13.66 20.78
C LEU A 43 3.21 -13.13 21.15
N TYR A 44 3.55 -11.95 20.67
CA TYR A 44 4.84 -11.32 20.97
C TYR A 44 4.93 -10.84 22.43
N ARG A 45 6.18 -10.71 22.93
CA ARG A 45 6.46 -10.14 24.25
C ARG A 45 5.80 -8.78 24.47
N CYS A 46 5.92 -7.87 23.49
CA CYS A 46 5.34 -6.53 23.58
C CYS A 46 3.81 -6.53 23.80
N ILE A 47 3.09 -7.52 23.29
CA ILE A 47 1.64 -7.65 23.48
C ILE A 47 1.33 -8.03 24.95
N ARG A 48 2.12 -8.93 25.53
CA ARG A 48 1.98 -9.33 26.94
C ARG A 48 2.35 -8.18 27.88
N GLU A 49 3.48 -7.53 27.63
CA GLU A 49 3.97 -6.41 28.43
C GLU A 49 3.10 -5.15 28.29
N GLY A 50 2.56 -4.91 27.08
CA GLY A 50 1.65 -3.81 26.78
C GLY A 50 0.28 -3.92 27.45
N ARG A 51 0.04 -4.99 28.22
CA ARG A 51 -1.19 -5.25 28.99
C ARG A 51 -2.46 -5.02 28.18
N LEU A 52 -2.51 -5.63 26.99
CA LEU A 52 -3.72 -5.58 26.16
C LEU A 52 -4.96 -5.94 27.01
N PRO A 53 -5.94 -5.03 27.13
CA PRO A 53 -7.12 -5.28 27.97
C PRO A 53 -7.87 -6.55 27.53
N GLY A 54 -8.20 -7.38 28.49
CA GLY A 54 -8.95 -8.62 28.24
C GLY A 54 -8.15 -9.75 27.59
N LEU A 55 -6.83 -9.60 27.43
CA LEU A 55 -5.98 -10.69 26.94
C LEU A 55 -6.04 -11.87 27.89
N LYS A 56 -6.49 -13.00 27.40
CA LYS A 56 -6.62 -14.24 28.19
C LYS A 56 -6.31 -15.44 27.31
N ARG A 57 -5.88 -16.53 27.98
CA ARG A 57 -5.70 -17.81 27.31
C ARG A 57 -7.06 -18.38 26.91
N GLY A 58 -7.29 -18.54 25.61
CA GLY A 58 -8.53 -19.10 25.09
C GLY A 58 -8.64 -20.61 25.30
N LYS A 59 -9.74 -21.20 24.84
CA LYS A 59 -10.00 -22.66 24.92
C LYS A 59 -9.40 -23.43 23.73
N ILE A 60 -8.95 -22.74 22.69
CA ILE A 60 -8.42 -23.36 21.45
C ILE A 60 -7.01 -23.86 21.73
N ARG A 61 -6.78 -25.12 21.42
CA ARG A 61 -5.48 -25.76 21.40
C ARG A 61 -5.27 -26.35 20.03
N LEU A 62 -4.14 -26.04 19.40
CA LEU A 62 -3.75 -26.57 18.10
C LEU A 62 -2.42 -27.30 18.24
N GLN A 63 -2.07 -28.02 17.20
CA GLN A 63 -0.79 -28.68 17.09
C GLN A 63 -0.33 -28.60 15.63
N VAL A 64 0.90 -28.19 15.41
CA VAL A 64 1.51 -28.15 14.08
C VAL A 64 2.79 -28.98 14.05
N GLN A 65 3.08 -29.55 12.89
CA GLN A 65 4.35 -30.20 12.64
C GLN A 65 5.31 -29.18 12.03
N LEU A 66 6.50 -29.06 12.60
CA LEU A 66 7.59 -28.21 12.11
C LEU A 66 8.85 -29.06 11.94
N GLY A 67 9.18 -29.45 10.71
CA GLY A 67 10.17 -30.48 10.48
C GLY A 67 9.82 -31.78 11.21
N PRO A 68 10.74 -32.34 12.00
CA PRO A 68 10.48 -33.55 12.78
C PRO A 68 9.64 -33.33 14.05
N ALA A 69 9.52 -32.06 14.52
CA ALA A 69 8.90 -31.74 15.79
C ALA A 69 7.39 -31.50 15.65
N ARG A 70 6.62 -32.00 16.62
CA ARG A 70 5.21 -31.62 16.80
C ARG A 70 5.11 -30.59 17.91
N LEU A 71 4.68 -29.40 17.56
CA LEU A 71 4.64 -28.24 18.46
C LEU A 71 3.20 -27.89 18.80
N PRO A 72 2.86 -27.82 20.11
CA PRO A 72 1.56 -27.34 20.55
C PRO A 72 1.47 -25.82 20.38
N ILE A 73 0.25 -25.33 20.15
CA ILE A 73 -0.10 -23.90 20.11
C ILE A 73 -1.24 -23.67 21.09
N ASP A 74 -1.00 -22.85 22.07
CA ASP A 74 -2.06 -22.26 22.87
C ASP A 74 -2.52 -20.97 22.21
N VAL A 75 -3.82 -20.84 22.01
CA VAL A 75 -4.39 -19.65 21.38
C VAL A 75 -4.91 -18.74 22.47
N TRP A 76 -4.36 -17.53 22.53
CA TRP A 76 -4.85 -16.44 23.37
C TRP A 76 -5.84 -15.59 22.60
N GLU A 77 -6.73 -14.93 23.31
CA GLU A 77 -7.77 -14.10 22.72
C GLU A 77 -7.94 -12.77 23.46
N ALA A 78 -8.30 -11.75 22.71
CA ALA A 78 -8.72 -10.46 23.22
C ALA A 78 -9.77 -9.83 22.30
N ALA A 79 -10.52 -8.87 22.81
CA ALA A 79 -11.32 -7.97 22.00
C ALA A 79 -10.41 -6.87 21.46
N GLY A 80 -10.41 -6.69 20.16
CA GLY A 80 -9.77 -5.54 19.50
C GLY A 80 -10.74 -4.35 19.38
N PRO A 81 -10.28 -3.25 18.76
CA PRO A 81 -11.15 -2.12 18.46
C PRO A 81 -12.29 -2.52 17.52
N ASP A 82 -13.40 -1.79 17.59
CA ASP A 82 -14.53 -1.88 16.66
C ASP A 82 -15.16 -3.28 16.51
N GLY A 83 -15.05 -4.13 17.53
CA GLY A 83 -15.62 -5.48 17.52
C GLY A 83 -14.76 -6.54 16.83
N VAL A 84 -13.54 -6.20 16.46
CA VAL A 84 -12.55 -7.16 15.94
C VAL A 84 -12.17 -8.19 17.00
N ARG A 85 -12.16 -9.48 16.64
CA ARG A 85 -11.63 -10.54 17.50
C ARG A 85 -10.15 -10.73 17.22
N LEU A 86 -9.31 -10.61 18.25
CA LEU A 86 -7.86 -10.84 18.14
C LEU A 86 -7.53 -12.23 18.71
N LEU A 87 -6.83 -13.03 17.92
CA LEU A 87 -6.32 -14.33 18.32
C LEU A 87 -4.79 -14.32 18.21
N PHE A 88 -4.12 -14.80 19.25
CA PHE A 88 -2.68 -14.81 19.32
C PHE A 88 -2.17 -16.23 19.46
N LEU A 89 -1.23 -16.61 18.61
CA LEU A 89 -0.59 -17.92 18.65
C LEU A 89 0.62 -17.88 19.57
N GLU A 90 0.56 -18.62 20.65
CA GLU A 90 1.61 -18.67 21.68
C GLU A 90 2.71 -19.67 21.32
N ARG A 91 3.95 -19.18 21.31
CA ARG A 91 5.17 -19.96 21.29
C ARG A 91 6.33 -19.12 21.78
N ASP A 92 6.66 -19.24 23.07
CA ASP A 92 7.64 -18.37 23.72
C ASP A 92 9.03 -18.45 23.08
N GLU A 93 9.47 -19.63 22.66
CA GLU A 93 10.73 -19.82 21.94
C GLU A 93 10.85 -18.94 20.69
N PHE A 94 9.72 -18.65 20.04
CA PHE A 94 9.64 -17.88 18.81
C PHE A 94 9.28 -16.41 19.03
N TYR A 95 8.41 -16.12 19.99
CA TYR A 95 7.75 -14.82 20.06
C TYR A 95 8.00 -14.04 21.35
N ASP A 96 8.50 -14.69 22.41
CA ASP A 96 8.90 -13.98 23.62
C ASP A 96 10.30 -13.35 23.47
N ARG A 97 10.40 -12.35 22.58
CA ARG A 97 11.62 -11.67 22.22
C ARG A 97 11.42 -10.16 22.19
N THR A 98 12.51 -9.40 22.28
CA THR A 98 12.49 -7.92 22.32
C THR A 98 11.98 -7.32 21.01
N GLY A 99 12.48 -7.80 19.88
CA GLY A 99 12.06 -7.33 18.56
C GLY A 99 11.07 -8.31 17.90
N LEU A 100 10.27 -7.81 16.95
CA LEU A 100 9.34 -8.65 16.21
C LEU A 100 10.06 -9.56 15.21
N TYR A 101 11.07 -9.05 14.53
CA TYR A 101 11.79 -9.74 13.44
C TYR A 101 13.28 -9.93 13.69
N GLY A 102 13.84 -9.12 14.55
CA GLY A 102 15.26 -9.08 14.80
C GLY A 102 15.61 -8.16 15.98
N MET A 103 16.91 -7.98 16.21
CA MET A 103 17.47 -7.12 17.24
C MET A 103 18.74 -6.46 16.71
N ASP A 104 18.98 -5.20 17.06
CA ASP A 104 20.19 -4.44 16.71
C ASP A 104 20.47 -4.40 15.18
N GLY A 105 19.39 -4.27 14.38
CA GLY A 105 19.49 -4.21 12.92
C GLY A 105 19.79 -5.55 12.24
N ARG A 106 19.68 -6.67 12.95
CA ARG A 106 19.87 -8.02 12.41
C ARG A 106 18.64 -8.88 12.62
N ASP A 107 18.24 -9.57 11.58
CA ASP A 107 17.15 -10.52 11.64
C ASP A 107 17.47 -11.73 12.54
N TYR A 108 16.43 -12.29 13.16
CA TYR A 108 16.59 -13.57 13.86
C TYR A 108 16.84 -14.69 12.84
N GLN A 109 17.85 -15.51 13.11
CA GLN A 109 18.24 -16.60 12.20
C GLN A 109 17.13 -17.65 11.99
N ASP A 110 16.24 -17.79 12.94
CA ASP A 110 15.12 -18.73 12.92
C ASP A 110 13.80 -18.12 12.39
N ASN A 111 13.85 -16.98 11.71
CA ASN A 111 12.65 -16.35 11.13
C ASN A 111 11.89 -17.28 10.18
N ALA A 112 12.59 -18.14 9.44
CA ALA A 112 11.93 -19.19 8.64
C ALA A 112 11.02 -20.07 9.49
N ALA A 113 11.56 -20.66 10.56
CA ALA A 113 10.79 -21.53 11.48
C ALA A 113 9.62 -20.77 12.13
N ARG A 114 9.85 -19.54 12.57
CA ARG A 114 8.85 -18.67 13.23
C ARG A 114 7.63 -18.41 12.33
N PHE A 115 7.85 -18.06 11.08
CA PHE A 115 6.75 -17.71 10.19
C PHE A 115 6.16 -18.92 9.44
N ILE A 116 6.89 -20.03 9.29
CA ILE A 116 6.30 -21.32 8.96
C ILE A 116 5.33 -21.76 10.06
N PHE A 117 5.73 -21.64 11.33
CA PHE A 117 4.88 -21.95 12.47
C PHE A 117 3.61 -21.11 12.51
N LEU A 118 3.73 -19.77 12.30
CA LEU A 118 2.58 -18.88 12.18
C LEU A 118 1.60 -19.36 11.09
N ALA A 119 2.11 -19.56 9.89
CA ALA A 119 1.28 -19.90 8.74
C ALA A 119 0.57 -21.26 8.90
N LYS A 120 1.25 -22.25 9.47
CA LYS A 120 0.63 -23.55 9.82
C LYS A 120 -0.43 -23.38 10.92
N GLY A 121 -0.15 -22.58 11.93
CA GLY A 121 -1.12 -22.27 12.98
C GLY A 121 -2.36 -21.58 12.42
N VAL A 122 -2.19 -20.65 11.48
CA VAL A 122 -3.30 -20.01 10.75
C VAL A 122 -4.10 -21.03 9.96
N ALA A 123 -3.45 -21.94 9.23
CA ALA A 123 -4.15 -22.98 8.46
C ALA A 123 -4.96 -23.93 9.35
N GLU A 124 -4.39 -24.40 10.46
CA GLU A 124 -5.10 -25.24 11.42
C GLU A 124 -6.27 -24.51 12.09
N LEU A 125 -6.08 -23.23 12.42
CA LEU A 125 -7.14 -22.40 12.97
C LEU A 125 -8.27 -22.18 11.95
N ALA A 126 -7.95 -21.91 10.69
CA ALA A 126 -8.91 -21.73 9.63
C ALA A 126 -9.76 -22.98 9.39
N ARG A 127 -9.16 -24.16 9.41
CA ARG A 127 -9.90 -25.44 9.31
C ARG A 127 -10.88 -25.63 10.46
N ARG A 128 -10.51 -25.23 11.66
CA ARG A 128 -11.36 -25.34 12.85
C ARG A 128 -12.47 -24.31 12.88
N GLU A 129 -12.15 -23.05 12.57
CA GLU A 129 -13.08 -21.93 12.63
C GLU A 129 -13.98 -21.83 11.39
N SER A 130 -13.58 -22.44 10.28
CA SER A 130 -14.29 -22.46 9.01
C SER A 130 -14.71 -21.04 8.55
N PRO A 131 -13.76 -20.11 8.37
CA PRO A 131 -14.07 -18.79 7.84
C PRO A 131 -14.55 -18.85 6.40
N ASP A 132 -15.27 -17.84 5.97
CA ASP A 132 -15.67 -17.67 4.56
C ASP A 132 -14.48 -17.35 3.64
N VAL A 133 -13.44 -16.73 4.21
CA VAL A 133 -12.19 -16.39 3.52
C VAL A 133 -11.03 -16.27 4.53
N VAL A 134 -9.84 -16.67 4.09
CA VAL A 134 -8.57 -16.35 4.76
C VAL A 134 -7.82 -15.32 3.93
N HIS A 135 -7.52 -14.17 4.53
CA HIS A 135 -6.76 -13.12 3.89
C HIS A 135 -5.42 -12.95 4.61
N ALA A 136 -4.34 -13.38 3.96
CA ALA A 136 -2.98 -13.23 4.43
C ALA A 136 -2.41 -11.86 4.05
N LEU A 137 -1.76 -11.17 5.01
CA LEU A 137 -1.19 -9.84 4.83
C LEU A 137 0.31 -9.87 5.13
N GLY A 138 1.11 -9.44 4.15
CA GLY A 138 2.55 -9.46 4.19
C GLY A 138 3.18 -10.85 3.95
N TRP A 139 4.49 -10.86 3.75
CA TRP A 139 5.25 -12.08 3.48
C TRP A 139 5.23 -13.08 4.64
N GLN A 140 5.09 -12.58 5.87
CA GLN A 140 5.10 -13.39 7.09
C GLN A 140 3.91 -14.35 7.16
N ALA A 141 2.78 -13.98 6.57
CA ALA A 141 1.58 -14.81 6.51
C ALA A 141 1.41 -15.52 5.16
N ALA A 142 2.29 -15.26 4.18
CA ALA A 142 2.13 -15.70 2.81
C ALA A 142 2.12 -17.23 2.61
N LEU A 143 2.65 -18.00 3.55
CA LEU A 143 2.57 -19.46 3.51
C LEU A 143 1.21 -20.02 3.99
N ALA A 144 0.31 -19.22 4.56
CA ALA A 144 -1.01 -19.71 4.98
C ALA A 144 -1.85 -20.23 3.79
N PRO A 145 -1.95 -19.55 2.64
CA PRO A 145 -2.54 -20.09 1.42
C PRO A 145 -1.87 -21.38 0.92
N VAL A 146 -0.55 -21.49 1.09
CA VAL A 146 0.22 -22.67 0.67
C VAL A 146 -0.22 -23.91 1.45
N PHE A 147 -0.27 -23.81 2.79
CA PHE A 147 -0.69 -24.92 3.64
C PHE A 147 -2.17 -25.26 3.50
N LEU A 148 -3.05 -24.27 3.32
CA LEU A 148 -4.48 -24.52 3.05
C LEU A 148 -4.67 -25.26 1.72
N ARG A 149 -3.93 -24.89 0.69
CA ARG A 149 -3.98 -25.56 -0.62
C ARG A 149 -3.43 -26.98 -0.55
N GLU A 150 -2.30 -27.18 0.13
CA GLU A 150 -1.70 -28.51 0.32
C GLU A 150 -2.66 -29.45 1.06
N GLN A 151 -3.36 -28.95 2.06
CA GLN A 151 -4.36 -29.69 2.83
C GLN A 151 -5.70 -29.91 2.07
N GLY A 152 -5.85 -29.39 0.86
CA GLY A 152 -7.09 -29.48 0.09
C GLY A 152 -8.27 -28.73 0.74
N ALA A 153 -8.00 -27.69 1.52
CA ALA A 153 -9.06 -26.92 2.19
C ALA A 153 -9.86 -26.10 1.15
N ALA A 154 -11.18 -26.22 1.17
CA ALA A 154 -12.09 -25.49 0.29
C ALA A 154 -12.37 -24.04 0.76
N ILE A 155 -11.45 -23.47 1.53
CA ILE A 155 -11.56 -22.10 2.07
C ILE A 155 -10.84 -21.16 1.09
N PRO A 156 -11.54 -20.19 0.48
CA PRO A 156 -10.90 -19.21 -0.40
C PRO A 156 -9.80 -18.42 0.31
N THR A 157 -8.71 -18.18 -0.41
CA THR A 157 -7.53 -17.49 0.11
C THR A 157 -7.22 -16.23 -0.69
N VAL A 158 -6.91 -15.15 0.01
CA VAL A 158 -6.42 -13.90 -0.57
C VAL A 158 -5.07 -13.58 0.04
N LEU A 159 -4.14 -13.08 -0.77
CA LEU A 159 -2.87 -12.56 -0.31
C LEU A 159 -2.75 -11.08 -0.68
N SER A 160 -2.49 -10.23 0.31
CA SER A 160 -2.02 -8.86 0.11
C SER A 160 -0.54 -8.80 0.49
N PRO A 161 0.39 -8.67 -0.47
CA PRO A 161 1.83 -8.60 -0.16
C PRO A 161 2.21 -7.37 0.64
N VAL A 162 1.46 -6.27 0.55
CA VAL A 162 1.69 -4.94 1.12
C VAL A 162 2.87 -4.21 0.46
N GLY A 163 3.98 -4.90 0.20
CA GLY A 163 5.16 -4.48 -0.57
C GLY A 163 5.87 -5.71 -1.12
N LEU A 164 6.81 -5.52 -2.04
CA LEU A 164 7.59 -6.60 -2.65
C LEU A 164 9.08 -6.58 -2.23
N GLU A 165 9.52 -5.56 -1.50
CA GLU A 165 10.91 -5.38 -1.09
C GLU A 165 11.34 -6.43 -0.08
N TYR A 166 10.43 -6.79 0.84
CA TYR A 166 10.63 -7.85 1.82
C TYR A 166 9.80 -9.07 1.45
N GLN A 167 10.46 -10.19 1.16
CA GLN A 167 9.83 -11.36 0.56
C GLN A 167 9.86 -12.60 1.44
N GLY A 168 10.60 -12.57 2.56
CA GLY A 168 10.84 -13.76 3.36
C GLY A 168 11.71 -14.76 2.59
N ASN A 169 12.91 -14.33 2.19
CA ASN A 169 13.92 -15.17 1.56
C ASN A 169 14.74 -15.89 2.63
N PHE A 170 14.71 -17.21 2.60
CA PHE A 170 15.39 -18.06 3.58
C PHE A 170 16.23 -19.14 2.92
N TRP A 171 17.09 -19.76 3.71
CA TRP A 171 17.93 -20.83 3.25
C TRP A 171 17.09 -22.02 2.74
N SER A 172 17.47 -22.57 1.60
CA SER A 172 16.71 -23.66 0.95
C SER A 172 16.52 -24.90 1.83
N HIS A 173 17.47 -25.17 2.74
CA HIS A 173 17.35 -26.32 3.67
C HIS A 173 16.24 -26.13 4.72
N ASP A 174 15.83 -24.87 5.01
CA ASP A 174 14.68 -24.62 5.89
C ASP A 174 13.36 -25.11 5.27
N PHE A 175 13.35 -25.46 3.98
CA PHE A 175 12.21 -26.12 3.35
C PHE A 175 11.76 -27.38 4.10
N ALA A 176 12.68 -28.13 4.69
CA ALA A 176 12.36 -29.31 5.48
C ALA A 176 11.43 -29.01 6.67
N LEU A 177 11.44 -27.77 7.21
CA LEU A 177 10.56 -27.34 8.29
C LEU A 177 9.11 -27.20 7.84
N THR A 178 8.87 -27.02 6.54
CA THR A 178 7.51 -26.89 5.99
C THR A 178 6.74 -28.20 6.00
N ASN A 179 7.42 -29.35 5.95
CA ASN A 179 6.84 -30.69 5.77
C ASN A 179 6.02 -30.83 4.45
N LEU A 180 6.21 -29.92 3.50
CA LEU A 180 5.60 -30.03 2.18
C LEU A 180 6.28 -31.12 1.36
N PRO A 181 5.57 -31.76 0.42
CA PRO A 181 6.19 -32.68 -0.54
C PRO A 181 7.35 -32.04 -1.29
N GLY A 182 8.39 -32.81 -1.60
CA GLY A 182 9.65 -32.30 -2.16
C GLY A 182 9.52 -31.54 -3.48
N ASP A 183 8.53 -31.89 -4.30
CA ASP A 183 8.21 -31.23 -5.58
C ASP A 183 7.67 -29.82 -5.42
N TRP A 184 7.20 -29.44 -4.22
CA TRP A 184 6.76 -28.08 -3.91
C TRP A 184 7.93 -27.09 -3.84
N PHE A 185 9.13 -27.56 -3.49
CA PHE A 185 10.27 -26.65 -3.45
C PHE A 185 10.54 -26.02 -4.82
N PRO A 186 10.89 -26.80 -5.87
CA PRO A 186 11.21 -26.20 -7.17
C PRO A 186 10.01 -25.55 -7.84
N SER A 187 8.79 -26.05 -7.61
CA SER A 187 7.60 -25.55 -8.32
C SER A 187 6.97 -24.31 -7.69
N VAL A 188 7.08 -24.14 -6.36
CA VAL A 188 6.34 -23.11 -5.62
C VAL A 188 7.26 -22.17 -4.83
N LEU A 189 8.22 -22.71 -4.06
CA LEU A 189 8.97 -21.94 -3.07
C LEU A 189 10.34 -21.48 -3.56
N GLU A 190 10.99 -22.19 -4.49
CA GLU A 190 12.34 -21.89 -4.95
C GLU A 190 12.41 -20.53 -5.63
N PHE A 191 13.39 -19.71 -5.25
CA PHE A 191 13.64 -18.40 -5.81
C PHE A 191 15.14 -18.08 -5.75
N TYR A 192 15.81 -18.15 -6.89
CA TYR A 192 17.27 -17.95 -7.01
C TYR A 192 18.09 -18.75 -5.99
N GLY A 193 17.76 -20.02 -5.79
CA GLY A 193 18.43 -20.94 -4.86
C GLY A 193 17.98 -20.85 -3.40
N SER A 194 17.10 -19.91 -3.07
CA SER A 194 16.52 -19.71 -1.75
C SER A 194 15.08 -20.18 -1.68
N MET A 195 14.53 -20.27 -0.49
CA MET A 195 13.11 -20.46 -0.25
C MET A 195 12.47 -19.08 -0.06
N ASN A 196 11.46 -18.73 -0.87
CA ASN A 196 10.79 -17.45 -0.83
C ASN A 196 9.31 -17.61 -0.45
N PHE A 197 8.92 -17.03 0.68
CA PHE A 197 7.56 -17.16 1.21
C PHE A 197 6.55 -16.38 0.39
N LEU A 198 6.91 -15.15 0.00
CA LEU A 198 5.99 -14.31 -0.76
C LEU A 198 5.69 -14.91 -2.12
N LYS A 199 6.72 -15.38 -2.85
CA LYS A 199 6.53 -16.11 -4.12
C LYS A 199 5.56 -17.27 -3.95
N ALA A 200 5.77 -18.08 -2.92
CA ALA A 200 4.92 -19.25 -2.66
C ALA A 200 3.46 -18.85 -2.43
N GLY A 201 3.23 -17.81 -1.66
CA GLY A 201 1.91 -17.26 -1.43
C GLY A 201 1.26 -16.73 -2.71
N LEU A 202 2.01 -15.99 -3.55
CA LEU A 202 1.54 -15.49 -4.85
C LEU A 202 1.11 -16.63 -5.80
N VAL A 203 1.84 -17.73 -5.80
CA VAL A 203 1.51 -18.92 -6.62
C VAL A 203 0.26 -19.63 -6.09
N CYS A 204 0.11 -19.76 -4.77
CA CYS A 204 -0.90 -20.60 -4.14
C CYS A 204 -2.21 -19.91 -3.80
N ALA A 205 -2.22 -18.62 -3.52
CA ALA A 205 -3.45 -17.89 -3.22
C ALA A 205 -4.43 -17.91 -4.39
N ASP A 206 -5.74 -17.90 -4.09
CA ASP A 206 -6.81 -17.83 -5.10
C ASP A 206 -6.93 -16.44 -5.70
N ALA A 207 -6.60 -15.41 -4.93
CA ALA A 207 -6.50 -14.03 -5.41
C ALA A 207 -5.35 -13.28 -4.72
N ILE A 208 -4.83 -12.28 -5.44
CA ILE A 208 -3.76 -11.40 -4.98
C ILE A 208 -4.31 -9.97 -5.02
N ALA A 209 -4.44 -9.34 -3.85
CA ALA A 209 -4.90 -7.97 -3.74
C ALA A 209 -3.71 -7.01 -3.60
N LEU A 210 -3.44 -6.26 -4.65
CA LEU A 210 -2.40 -5.24 -4.73
C LEU A 210 -2.99 -3.85 -4.45
N PRO A 211 -2.20 -2.88 -3.94
CA PRO A 211 -2.75 -1.61 -3.46
C PRO A 211 -3.24 -0.64 -4.57
N GLY A 212 -4.00 -1.11 -5.51
CA GLY A 212 -4.60 -0.34 -6.62
C GLY A 212 -4.08 -0.74 -8.00
N ALA A 213 -4.75 -0.27 -9.05
CA ALA A 213 -4.43 -0.64 -10.43
C ALA A 213 -3.05 -0.15 -10.89
N LEU A 214 -2.59 0.98 -10.38
CA LEU A 214 -1.22 1.47 -10.63
C LEU A 214 -0.18 0.43 -10.19
N GLN A 215 -0.35 -0.15 -8.99
CA GLN A 215 0.55 -1.18 -8.50
C GLN A 215 0.42 -2.49 -9.27
N VAL A 216 -0.80 -2.88 -9.65
CA VAL A 216 -0.99 -4.09 -10.48
C VAL A 216 -0.16 -3.99 -11.75
N ALA A 217 -0.13 -2.82 -12.37
CA ALA A 217 0.65 -2.59 -13.57
C ALA A 217 2.16 -2.49 -13.29
N ALA A 218 2.55 -1.67 -12.31
CA ALA A 218 3.95 -1.41 -11.98
C ALA A 218 4.68 -2.66 -11.49
N MET A 219 4.10 -3.42 -10.58
CA MET A 219 4.74 -4.61 -9.99
C MET A 219 4.95 -5.76 -11.00
N GLN A 220 4.35 -5.69 -12.17
CA GLN A 220 4.61 -6.62 -13.28
C GLN A 220 5.79 -6.18 -14.17
N THR A 221 6.48 -5.11 -13.81
CA THR A 221 7.68 -4.62 -14.53
C THR A 221 8.95 -4.90 -13.72
N PRO A 222 10.13 -5.01 -14.36
CA PRO A 222 11.39 -5.23 -13.65
C PRO A 222 11.73 -4.13 -12.64
N GLU A 223 11.32 -2.88 -12.92
CA GLU A 223 11.61 -1.70 -12.10
C GLU A 223 10.93 -1.78 -10.72
N HIS A 224 9.72 -2.36 -10.67
CA HIS A 224 8.92 -2.39 -9.44
C HIS A 224 8.58 -3.80 -8.95
N GLY A 225 8.94 -4.83 -9.72
CA GLY A 225 8.61 -6.22 -9.40
C GLY A 225 9.53 -6.88 -8.38
N CYS A 226 10.66 -6.25 -8.03
CA CYS A 226 11.65 -6.77 -7.08
C CYS A 226 12.07 -8.24 -7.38
N GLY A 227 12.13 -8.60 -8.67
CA GLY A 227 12.40 -9.96 -9.14
C GLY A 227 11.18 -10.89 -9.20
N LEU A 228 10.03 -10.47 -8.67
CA LEU A 228 8.77 -11.24 -8.71
C LEU A 228 7.86 -10.88 -9.90
N GLU A 229 8.28 -9.97 -10.78
CA GLU A 229 7.47 -9.51 -11.92
C GLU A 229 7.01 -10.64 -12.84
N ASN A 230 7.86 -11.65 -13.05
CA ASN A 230 7.49 -12.83 -13.85
C ASN A 230 6.46 -13.71 -13.14
N VAL A 231 6.57 -13.87 -11.82
CA VAL A 231 5.59 -14.60 -11.00
C VAL A 231 4.24 -13.89 -11.04
N LEU A 232 4.23 -12.57 -10.93
CA LEU A 232 3.00 -11.77 -11.02
C LEU A 232 2.37 -11.85 -12.41
N ARG A 233 3.17 -11.73 -13.49
CA ARG A 233 2.69 -11.91 -14.88
C ARG A 233 2.06 -13.28 -15.13
N GLN A 234 2.69 -14.35 -14.64
CA GLN A 234 2.15 -15.70 -14.75
C GLN A 234 0.84 -15.89 -13.98
N ASN A 235 0.61 -15.10 -12.94
CA ASN A 235 -0.58 -15.11 -12.11
C ASN A 235 -1.50 -13.91 -12.38
N SER A 236 -1.37 -13.24 -13.53
CA SER A 236 -2.11 -12.01 -13.87
C SER A 236 -3.63 -12.12 -13.74
N GLY A 237 -4.20 -13.29 -14.01
CA GLY A 237 -5.63 -13.55 -13.84
C GLY A 237 -6.15 -13.54 -12.40
N LYS A 238 -5.23 -13.54 -11.41
CA LYS A 238 -5.56 -13.47 -9.97
C LYS A 238 -5.25 -12.09 -9.35
N LEU A 239 -4.71 -11.14 -10.12
CA LEU A 239 -4.33 -9.83 -9.62
C LEU A 239 -5.54 -8.90 -9.58
N TYR A 240 -5.75 -8.28 -8.43
CA TYR A 240 -6.82 -7.30 -8.19
C TYR A 240 -6.21 -6.03 -7.60
N GLY A 241 -6.49 -4.90 -8.23
CA GLY A 241 -6.11 -3.59 -7.70
C GLY A 241 -7.12 -3.12 -6.67
N ILE A 242 -6.79 -3.24 -5.39
CA ILE A 242 -7.66 -2.81 -4.28
C ILE A 242 -6.90 -1.78 -3.47
N ALA A 243 -7.22 -0.52 -3.70
CA ALA A 243 -6.55 0.58 -3.02
C ALA A 243 -6.88 0.58 -1.52
N PRO A 244 -5.88 0.69 -0.63
CA PRO A 244 -6.14 0.88 0.78
C PRO A 244 -6.84 2.21 1.02
N GLY A 245 -7.73 2.23 2.00
CA GLY A 245 -8.37 3.46 2.44
C GLY A 245 -7.36 4.43 3.05
N LEU A 246 -7.66 5.70 2.94
CA LEU A 246 -6.88 6.76 3.58
C LEU A 246 -7.70 7.40 4.69
N ASP A 247 -7.07 7.57 5.87
CA ASP A 247 -7.66 8.35 6.96
C ASP A 247 -7.39 9.83 6.75
N LEU A 248 -7.83 10.31 5.63
CA LEU A 248 -7.78 11.74 5.37
C LEU A 248 -9.00 12.40 6.00
N PRO A 249 -8.80 13.46 6.78
CA PRO A 249 -9.93 14.25 7.25
C PRO A 249 -10.73 14.74 6.04
N VAL A 250 -12.04 14.78 6.19
CA VAL A 250 -12.90 15.47 5.21
C VAL A 250 -12.55 16.94 5.29
N VAL A 251 -11.75 17.41 4.34
CA VAL A 251 -11.40 18.84 4.24
C VAL A 251 -12.46 19.50 3.39
N PRO A 252 -13.27 20.40 3.96
CA PRO A 252 -14.25 21.15 3.17
C PRO A 252 -13.54 22.00 2.11
N PRO A 253 -14.21 22.32 1.00
CA PRO A 253 -13.64 23.22 0.02
C PRO A 253 -13.27 24.54 0.68
N LEU A 254 -12.03 24.99 0.46
CA LEU A 254 -11.61 26.28 0.96
C LEU A 254 -12.41 27.41 0.30
N SER A 255 -12.86 28.37 1.08
CA SER A 255 -13.37 29.62 0.56
C SER A 255 -12.27 30.38 -0.19
N LYS A 256 -12.66 31.28 -1.08
CA LYS A 256 -11.70 32.14 -1.79
C LYS A 256 -10.80 32.91 -0.83
N LYS A 257 -11.34 33.34 0.34
CA LYS A 257 -10.60 34.06 1.37
C LYS A 257 -9.55 33.18 2.04
N GLU A 258 -9.89 31.95 2.40
CA GLU A 258 -8.95 30.98 3.01
C GLU A 258 -7.84 30.61 2.04
N LYS A 259 -8.16 30.35 0.77
CA LYS A 259 -7.16 30.09 -0.26
C LYS A 259 -6.24 31.28 -0.47
N SER A 260 -6.76 32.49 -0.49
CA SER A 260 -5.96 33.72 -0.59
C SER A 260 -5.01 33.87 0.60
N ALA A 261 -5.50 33.64 1.83
CA ALA A 261 -4.68 33.70 3.03
C ALA A 261 -3.56 32.66 3.04
N ALA A 262 -3.86 31.41 2.61
CA ALA A 262 -2.86 30.35 2.47
C ALA A 262 -1.77 30.75 1.45
N ARG A 263 -2.14 31.34 0.33
CA ARG A 263 -1.20 31.84 -0.69
C ARG A 263 -0.35 33.00 -0.18
N GLU A 264 -0.94 33.95 0.53
CA GLU A 264 -0.20 35.03 1.17
C GLU A 264 0.84 34.53 2.16
N ALA A 265 0.46 33.59 3.03
CA ALA A 265 1.38 32.97 3.98
C ALA A 265 2.55 32.27 3.26
N LEU A 266 2.27 31.55 2.17
CA LEU A 266 3.28 30.90 1.34
C LEU A 266 4.21 31.94 0.71
N PHE A 267 3.71 33.03 0.19
CA PHE A 267 4.53 34.08 -0.43
C PHE A 267 5.38 34.80 0.60
N GLN A 268 4.85 35.09 1.79
CA GLN A 268 5.60 35.70 2.87
C GLN A 268 6.74 34.82 3.38
N SER A 269 6.49 33.51 3.55
CA SER A 269 7.50 32.56 4.04
C SER A 269 8.60 32.26 3.02
N SER A 270 8.26 32.22 1.72
CA SER A 270 9.20 31.87 0.66
C SER A 270 9.88 33.07 -0.01
N GLY A 271 9.35 34.28 0.15
CA GLY A 271 9.77 35.49 -0.57
C GLY A 271 9.53 35.43 -2.09
N LYS A 272 8.67 34.49 -2.55
CA LYS A 272 8.40 34.23 -3.97
C LYS A 272 6.91 34.33 -4.26
N THR A 273 6.57 34.69 -5.50
CA THR A 273 5.18 34.84 -5.94
C THR A 273 4.95 34.12 -7.25
N GLY A 274 3.70 33.73 -7.51
CA GLY A 274 3.27 33.12 -8.76
C GLY A 274 1.75 33.15 -8.86
N ARG A 275 1.24 33.30 -10.08
CA ARG A 275 -0.20 33.28 -10.33
C ARG A 275 -0.78 31.89 -10.19
N THR A 276 -0.05 30.87 -10.66
CA THR A 276 -0.42 29.47 -10.64
C THR A 276 0.60 28.69 -9.83
N ILE A 277 0.15 27.91 -8.85
CA ILE A 277 1.01 27.17 -7.94
C ILE A 277 0.83 25.67 -8.19
N PHE A 278 1.95 24.99 -8.49
CA PHE A 278 2.03 23.56 -8.65
C PHE A 278 2.74 22.95 -7.43
N ALA A 279 2.07 22.02 -6.75
CA ALA A 279 2.69 21.18 -5.74
C ALA A 279 3.29 19.94 -6.40
N VAL A 280 4.56 19.65 -6.11
CA VAL A 280 5.28 18.47 -6.59
C VAL A 280 5.83 17.73 -5.40
N HIS A 281 5.60 16.43 -5.31
CA HIS A 281 6.20 15.59 -4.28
C HIS A 281 7.55 15.07 -4.77
N ALA A 282 8.61 15.33 -4.01
CA ALA A 282 9.89 14.68 -4.21
C ALA A 282 9.77 13.25 -3.70
N ALA A 283 9.62 12.29 -4.60
CA ALA A 283 9.58 10.89 -4.24
C ALA A 283 11.01 10.35 -4.00
N SER A 284 11.09 9.28 -3.25
CA SER A 284 12.34 8.67 -2.81
C SER A 284 13.06 7.81 -3.85
N THR A 285 12.50 7.68 -5.03
CA THR A 285 13.05 6.86 -6.11
C THR A 285 13.46 7.77 -7.26
N GLY A 286 14.63 7.69 -7.79
CA GLY A 286 15.14 8.56 -8.84
C GLY A 286 14.37 8.57 -10.18
N GLU A 287 13.19 7.96 -10.23
CA GLU A 287 12.32 7.81 -11.40
C GLU A 287 11.11 8.75 -11.39
N ASP A 288 11.08 9.75 -10.50
CA ASP A 288 9.95 10.65 -10.28
C ASP A 288 9.79 11.74 -11.36
N GLY A 289 10.63 11.73 -12.43
CA GLY A 289 10.58 12.68 -13.54
C GLY A 289 11.01 14.11 -13.15
N LEU A 290 11.73 14.28 -12.05
CA LEU A 290 12.25 15.58 -11.65
C LEU A 290 13.25 16.14 -12.67
N ASP A 291 14.00 15.28 -13.36
CA ASP A 291 14.88 15.66 -14.49
C ASP A 291 14.10 16.35 -15.60
N LEU A 292 12.94 15.80 -16.02
CA LEU A 292 12.04 16.42 -16.98
C LEU A 292 11.53 17.77 -16.47
N LEU A 293 11.21 17.83 -15.18
CA LEU A 293 10.72 19.06 -14.54
C LEU A 293 11.80 20.15 -14.57
N TRP A 294 13.07 19.81 -14.26
CA TRP A 294 14.17 20.79 -14.30
C TRP A 294 14.37 21.40 -15.68
N GLU A 295 14.27 20.59 -16.71
CA GLU A 295 14.37 21.06 -18.10
C GLU A 295 13.15 21.90 -18.46
N ALA A 296 11.93 21.41 -18.23
CA ALA A 296 10.69 22.13 -18.52
C ALA A 296 10.61 23.49 -17.80
N LEU A 297 11.05 23.54 -16.52
CA LEU A 297 11.04 24.77 -15.71
C LEU A 297 11.82 25.91 -16.37
N SER A 298 12.88 25.62 -17.13
CA SER A 298 13.71 26.65 -17.81
C SER A 298 12.92 27.44 -18.86
N HIS A 299 11.86 26.86 -19.40
CA HIS A 299 11.03 27.43 -20.48
C HIS A 299 9.71 28.04 -19.97
N LEU A 300 9.39 27.92 -18.68
CA LEU A 300 8.16 28.48 -18.14
C LEU A 300 8.25 30.01 -17.93
N PRO A 301 7.15 30.75 -18.11
CA PRO A 301 7.11 32.20 -17.88
C PRO A 301 7.43 32.55 -16.43
N ARG A 302 8.35 33.49 -16.23
CA ARG A 302 8.71 33.98 -14.89
C ARG A 302 7.55 34.75 -14.26
N GLY A 303 7.30 34.52 -12.98
CA GLY A 303 6.26 35.21 -12.21
C GLY A 303 4.84 34.68 -12.44
N GLU A 304 4.60 33.82 -13.43
CA GLU A 304 3.29 33.21 -13.64
C GLU A 304 3.15 31.85 -12.96
N VAL A 305 4.23 31.07 -12.93
CA VAL A 305 4.26 29.72 -12.36
C VAL A 305 5.18 29.67 -11.15
N LEU A 306 4.67 29.15 -10.05
CA LEU A 306 5.43 28.78 -8.87
C LEU A 306 5.33 27.26 -8.68
N VAL A 307 6.46 26.59 -8.62
CA VAL A 307 6.54 25.15 -8.29
C VAL A 307 7.00 25.00 -6.85
N ALA A 308 6.16 24.37 -6.04
CA ALA A 308 6.46 24.01 -4.67
C ALA A 308 6.85 22.54 -4.60
N LEU A 309 8.15 22.27 -4.47
CA LEU A 309 8.68 20.93 -4.26
C LEU A 309 8.52 20.56 -2.77
N ILE A 310 7.91 19.42 -2.49
CA ILE A 310 7.53 18.97 -1.15
C ILE A 310 8.15 17.61 -0.87
N GLY A 311 8.69 17.43 0.32
CA GLY A 311 9.28 16.16 0.78
C GLY A 311 10.79 16.18 0.90
N ALA A 312 11.33 15.16 1.54
CA ALA A 312 12.77 15.00 1.74
C ALA A 312 13.47 14.75 0.40
N ILE A 313 14.53 15.52 0.16
CA ILE A 313 15.37 15.33 -1.03
C ILE A 313 16.45 14.30 -0.71
N PHE A 314 16.55 13.27 -1.56
CA PHE A 314 17.60 12.27 -1.41
C PHE A 314 19.00 12.86 -1.65
N PRO A 315 20.02 12.32 -0.98
CA PRO A 315 21.41 12.77 -1.18
C PRO A 315 21.86 12.74 -2.64
N SER A 316 21.39 11.77 -3.42
CA SER A 316 21.68 11.65 -4.85
C SER A 316 21.10 12.78 -5.70
N GLN A 317 19.95 13.32 -5.31
CA GLN A 317 19.25 14.40 -6.02
C GLN A 317 19.58 15.80 -5.50
N LYS A 318 20.23 15.89 -4.34
CA LYS A 318 20.46 17.15 -3.63
C LYS A 318 21.15 18.21 -4.51
N LEU A 319 22.18 17.83 -5.25
CA LEU A 319 22.92 18.74 -6.10
C LEU A 319 22.07 19.28 -7.26
N GLU A 320 21.23 18.44 -7.84
CA GLU A 320 20.32 18.81 -8.95
C GLU A 320 19.26 19.79 -8.48
N VAL A 321 18.61 19.48 -7.35
CA VAL A 321 17.58 20.34 -6.75
C VAL A 321 18.18 21.70 -6.34
N GLU A 322 19.33 21.72 -5.68
CA GLU A 322 20.02 22.97 -5.33
C GLU A 322 20.40 23.79 -6.57
N THR A 323 20.80 23.11 -7.65
CA THR A 323 21.13 23.78 -8.92
C THR A 323 19.87 24.35 -9.56
N ALA A 324 18.76 23.61 -9.58
CA ALA A 324 17.48 24.07 -10.09
C ALA A 324 16.94 25.26 -9.27
N LEU A 325 17.02 25.21 -7.94
CA LEU A 325 16.65 26.30 -7.04
C LEU A 325 17.45 27.58 -7.31
N ARG A 326 18.76 27.46 -7.56
CA ARG A 326 19.63 28.59 -7.90
C ARG A 326 19.33 29.19 -9.27
N ARG A 327 19.13 28.35 -10.29
CA ARG A 327 18.87 28.79 -11.67
C ARG A 327 17.49 29.44 -11.81
N ARG A 328 16.51 28.98 -11.02
CA ARG A 328 15.14 29.46 -11.10
C ARG A 328 14.74 30.28 -9.85
N ALA A 329 15.50 31.34 -9.59
CA ALA A 329 15.34 32.19 -8.41
C ALA A 329 13.91 32.76 -8.18
N GLY A 330 13.03 32.78 -9.20
CA GLY A 330 11.68 33.35 -9.09
C GLY A 330 10.51 32.37 -9.11
N GLY A 331 10.73 31.04 -9.33
CA GLY A 331 9.60 30.13 -9.59
C GLY A 331 9.72 28.73 -9.01
N LEU A 332 10.70 28.45 -8.16
CA LEU A 332 10.87 27.17 -7.47
C LEU A 332 11.15 27.39 -5.99
N ILE A 333 10.44 26.67 -5.13
CA ILE A 333 10.64 26.63 -3.68
C ILE A 333 10.66 25.18 -3.23
N HIS A 334 11.36 24.89 -2.13
CA HIS A 334 11.42 23.57 -1.54
C HIS A 334 11.02 23.61 -0.07
N PHE A 335 10.25 22.59 0.35
CA PHE A 335 9.84 22.35 1.73
C PHE A 335 10.13 20.90 2.09
N GLU A 336 10.83 20.67 3.19
CA GLU A 336 11.18 19.32 3.66
C GLU A 336 9.96 18.52 4.12
N GLU A 337 8.95 19.21 4.64
CA GLU A 337 7.72 18.58 5.10
C GLU A 337 6.50 19.05 4.32
N SER A 338 5.59 18.14 4.04
CA SER A 338 4.28 18.46 3.49
C SER A 338 3.43 19.14 4.55
N SER A 339 2.88 20.31 4.24
CA SER A 339 1.92 20.98 5.09
C SER A 339 0.55 21.10 4.40
N ASP A 340 -0.52 20.99 5.19
CA ASP A 340 -1.87 21.24 4.71
C ASP A 340 -2.03 22.67 4.14
N ALA A 341 -1.32 23.63 4.72
CA ALA A 341 -1.31 25.02 4.25
C ALA A 341 -0.73 25.14 2.83
N LEU A 342 0.30 24.36 2.52
CA LEU A 342 0.96 24.37 1.23
C LEU A 342 0.08 23.75 0.15
N LEU A 343 -0.58 22.62 0.45
CA LEU A 343 -1.60 22.05 -0.43
C LEU A 343 -2.79 23.01 -0.59
N ALA A 344 -3.21 23.68 0.46
CA ALA A 344 -4.29 24.68 0.42
C ALA A 344 -3.98 25.86 -0.52
N ALA A 345 -2.71 26.28 -0.62
CA ALA A 345 -2.26 27.34 -1.51
C ALA A 345 -2.18 26.90 -2.99
N SER A 346 -2.06 25.60 -3.26
CA SER A 346 -1.79 25.07 -4.58
C SER A 346 -3.03 25.02 -5.49
N ASP A 347 -2.83 25.19 -6.78
CA ASP A 347 -3.86 25.06 -7.82
C ASP A 347 -3.83 23.67 -8.46
N PHE A 348 -2.63 23.14 -8.63
CA PHE A 348 -2.38 21.86 -9.28
C PHE A 348 -1.43 21.00 -8.45
N VAL A 349 -1.61 19.69 -8.53
CA VAL A 349 -0.61 18.71 -8.14
C VAL A 349 0.04 18.15 -9.40
N LEU A 350 1.35 18.31 -9.49
CA LEU A 350 2.12 17.92 -10.66
C LEU A 350 2.91 16.65 -10.36
N VAL A 351 2.72 15.65 -11.22
CA VAL A 351 3.46 14.38 -11.22
C VAL A 351 4.20 14.31 -12.54
N PRO A 352 5.47 14.74 -12.58
CA PRO A 352 6.20 14.92 -13.82
C PRO A 352 6.61 13.62 -14.50
N GLY A 353 6.78 12.54 -13.78
CA GLY A 353 7.04 11.18 -14.24
C GLY A 353 5.94 10.20 -13.90
N PRO A 354 6.20 8.88 -13.99
CA PRO A 354 5.25 7.86 -13.58
C PRO A 354 4.82 8.05 -12.13
N LEU A 355 3.51 7.98 -11.87
CA LEU A 355 2.98 8.14 -10.51
C LEU A 355 3.51 7.02 -9.61
N HIS A 356 4.12 7.42 -8.50
CA HIS A 356 4.58 6.47 -7.49
C HIS A 356 3.39 5.61 -6.99
N PRO A 357 3.56 4.30 -6.91
CA PRO A 357 2.48 3.37 -6.60
C PRO A 357 1.68 3.70 -5.34
N GLU A 358 2.30 4.15 -4.27
CA GLU A 358 1.56 4.47 -3.03
C GLU A 358 0.68 5.70 -3.15
N GLY A 359 1.13 6.72 -3.86
CA GLY A 359 0.36 7.90 -4.24
C GLY A 359 -0.41 8.61 -3.13
N VAL A 360 -0.01 8.46 -1.85
CA VAL A 360 -0.73 9.02 -0.69
C VAL A 360 -0.85 10.53 -0.79
N PHE A 361 0.27 11.20 -1.07
CA PHE A 361 0.29 12.65 -1.27
C PHE A 361 -0.64 13.07 -2.42
N PHE A 362 -0.58 12.33 -3.53
CA PHE A 362 -1.40 12.60 -4.71
C PHE A 362 -2.89 12.46 -4.42
N ARG A 363 -3.30 11.35 -3.77
CA ARG A 363 -4.69 11.13 -3.35
C ARG A 363 -5.16 12.18 -2.34
N ALA A 364 -4.28 12.61 -1.42
CA ALA A 364 -4.57 13.70 -0.50
C ALA A 364 -4.82 15.03 -1.22
N ALA A 365 -4.05 15.32 -2.27
CA ALA A 365 -4.25 16.49 -3.12
C ALA A 365 -5.60 16.43 -3.87
N LEU A 366 -5.92 15.29 -4.49
CA LEU A 366 -7.21 15.08 -5.17
C LEU A 366 -8.39 15.29 -4.22
N ARG A 367 -8.31 14.74 -3.01
CA ARG A 367 -9.35 14.88 -1.99
C ARG A 367 -9.61 16.34 -1.60
N ARG A 368 -8.60 17.22 -1.67
CA ARG A 368 -8.73 18.66 -1.48
C ARG A 368 -9.26 19.40 -2.71
N GLY A 369 -9.46 18.71 -3.82
CA GLY A 369 -9.87 19.29 -5.09
C GLY A 369 -8.74 20.00 -5.81
N ILE A 370 -7.50 19.63 -5.56
CA ILE A 370 -6.36 20.11 -6.35
C ILE A 370 -6.36 19.34 -7.67
N VAL A 371 -6.25 20.08 -8.78
CA VAL A 371 -6.35 19.47 -10.11
C VAL A 371 -5.03 18.78 -10.47
N PRO A 372 -5.05 17.50 -10.86
CA PRO A 372 -3.83 16.78 -11.23
C PRO A 372 -3.32 17.17 -12.63
N VAL A 373 -1.99 17.25 -12.72
CA VAL A 373 -1.23 17.26 -13.96
C VAL A 373 -0.25 16.10 -13.87
N ALA A 374 -0.43 15.05 -14.68
CA ALA A 374 0.28 13.80 -14.49
C ALA A 374 0.73 13.17 -15.81
N GLU A 375 1.79 12.36 -15.75
CA GLU A 375 2.20 11.50 -16.85
C GLU A 375 1.27 10.30 -17.00
N GLN A 376 0.93 9.95 -18.24
CA GLN A 376 0.19 8.73 -18.53
C GLN A 376 1.03 7.51 -18.16
N CYS A 377 0.57 6.75 -17.19
CA CYS A 377 1.12 5.47 -16.85
C CYS A 377 0.02 4.41 -16.68
N ALA A 378 0.40 3.14 -16.67
CA ALA A 378 -0.56 2.05 -16.55
C ALA A 378 -1.34 2.17 -15.22
N GLY A 379 -2.66 2.09 -15.30
CA GLY A 379 -3.56 2.22 -14.14
C GLY A 379 -3.92 3.66 -13.74
N LEU A 380 -3.27 4.69 -14.27
CA LEU A 380 -3.59 6.09 -13.93
C LEU A 380 -5.05 6.45 -14.20
N HIS A 381 -5.63 5.88 -15.25
CA HIS A 381 -7.02 6.18 -15.66
C HIS A 381 -8.09 5.89 -14.59
N GLU A 382 -7.77 5.11 -13.58
CA GLU A 382 -8.65 4.92 -12.42
C GLU A 382 -8.70 6.15 -11.50
N LEU A 383 -7.65 6.96 -11.51
CA LEU A 383 -7.52 8.15 -10.67
C LEU A 383 -7.66 9.44 -11.48
N VAL A 384 -7.07 9.48 -12.66
CA VAL A 384 -7.02 10.68 -13.52
C VAL A 384 -7.35 10.34 -14.96
N ARG A 385 -8.25 11.13 -15.52
CA ARG A 385 -8.56 11.14 -16.97
C ARG A 385 -8.27 12.53 -17.52
N ASP A 386 -7.65 12.58 -18.68
CA ASP A 386 -7.37 13.87 -19.35
C ASP A 386 -8.67 14.62 -19.62
N TYR A 387 -8.67 15.93 -19.35
CA TYR A 387 -9.82 16.77 -19.59
C TYR A 387 -9.94 17.06 -21.09
N ASP A 388 -11.07 16.66 -21.65
CA ASP A 388 -11.48 16.98 -23.02
C ASP A 388 -12.40 18.20 -23.01
N PRO A 389 -12.00 19.34 -23.58
CA PRO A 389 -12.83 20.53 -23.64
C PRO A 389 -14.07 20.40 -24.55
N VAL A 390 -14.10 19.40 -25.44
CA VAL A 390 -15.24 19.17 -26.36
C VAL A 390 -16.37 18.42 -25.66
N THR A 391 -16.02 17.33 -24.96
CA THR A 391 -17.00 16.51 -24.23
C THR A 391 -17.24 17.02 -22.83
N GLY A 392 -16.31 17.82 -22.28
CA GLY A 392 -16.30 18.26 -20.90
C GLY A 392 -15.95 17.14 -19.91
N GLU A 393 -15.53 15.96 -20.37
CA GLU A 393 -15.13 14.82 -19.53
C GLU A 393 -13.70 14.98 -18.97
N GLY A 394 -13.36 14.13 -18.00
CA GLY A 394 -12.06 14.13 -17.34
C GLY A 394 -12.05 14.84 -15.99
N ASN A 395 -10.94 14.73 -15.26
CA ASN A 395 -10.75 15.32 -13.94
C ASN A 395 -9.34 15.89 -13.71
N GLY A 396 -8.48 15.86 -14.73
CA GLY A 396 -7.10 16.35 -14.70
C GLY A 396 -6.54 16.65 -16.07
N LEU A 397 -5.25 16.86 -16.14
CA LEU A 397 -4.50 17.04 -17.39
C LEU A 397 -3.41 15.99 -17.47
N VAL A 398 -3.28 15.34 -18.64
CA VAL A 398 -2.38 14.20 -18.81
C VAL A 398 -1.42 14.44 -19.98
N HIS A 399 -0.13 14.18 -19.78
CA HIS A 399 0.83 14.08 -20.88
C HIS A 399 1.15 12.61 -21.18
N TYR A 400 1.31 12.31 -22.47
CA TYR A 400 1.40 10.94 -22.97
C TYR A 400 2.81 10.54 -23.40
N ARG A 401 3.78 11.43 -23.22
CA ARG A 401 5.18 11.18 -23.58
C ARG A 401 6.07 11.61 -22.44
N HIS A 402 7.02 10.76 -22.10
CA HIS A 402 8.06 11.05 -21.12
C HIS A 402 9.11 11.99 -21.72
N THR A 403 8.74 13.26 -21.90
CA THR A 403 9.62 14.30 -22.45
C THR A 403 9.35 15.66 -21.80
N PRO A 404 10.40 16.51 -21.63
CA PRO A 404 10.25 17.86 -21.08
C PRO A 404 9.25 18.71 -21.86
N ALA A 405 9.21 18.54 -23.19
CA ALA A 405 8.29 19.29 -24.06
C ALA A 405 6.83 18.92 -23.81
N ALA A 406 6.50 17.64 -23.64
CA ALA A 406 5.15 17.19 -23.33
C ALA A 406 4.70 17.66 -21.94
N LEU A 407 5.60 17.59 -20.96
CA LEU A 407 5.36 18.12 -19.62
C LEU A 407 5.12 19.65 -19.65
N LEU A 408 5.96 20.39 -20.36
CA LEU A 408 5.84 21.84 -20.53
C LEU A 408 4.49 22.22 -21.16
N ASP A 409 4.11 21.56 -22.26
CA ASP A 409 2.82 21.80 -22.93
C ASP A 409 1.65 21.59 -21.94
N THR A 410 1.69 20.53 -21.18
CA THR A 410 0.61 20.23 -20.21
C THR A 410 0.58 21.22 -19.05
N ILE A 411 1.73 21.69 -18.57
CA ILE A 411 1.80 22.78 -17.59
C ILE A 411 1.19 24.07 -18.16
N LEU A 412 1.51 24.41 -19.43
CA LEU A 412 0.94 25.59 -20.09
C LEU A 412 -0.57 25.47 -20.30
N ARG A 413 -1.07 24.28 -20.68
CA ARG A 413 -2.52 23.98 -20.71
C ARG A 413 -3.15 24.23 -19.34
N ALA A 414 -2.52 23.77 -18.25
CA ALA A 414 -3.00 23.98 -16.89
C ALA A 414 -3.07 25.47 -16.50
N VAL A 415 -2.05 26.24 -16.85
CA VAL A 415 -2.01 27.69 -16.59
C VAL A 415 -3.15 28.43 -17.32
N GLN A 416 -3.45 28.02 -18.55
CA GLN A 416 -4.49 28.61 -19.41
C GLN A 416 -5.90 28.10 -19.08
N LEU A 417 -6.05 27.13 -18.21
CA LEU A 417 -7.34 26.52 -17.89
C LEU A 417 -8.29 27.57 -17.26
N PRO A 418 -9.50 27.76 -17.78
CA PRO A 418 -10.48 28.68 -17.21
C PRO A 418 -10.79 28.40 -15.75
N ALA A 419 -11.03 29.42 -14.95
CA ALA A 419 -11.32 29.26 -13.51
C ALA A 419 -12.55 28.37 -13.24
N GLU A 420 -13.56 28.45 -14.11
CA GLU A 420 -14.77 27.63 -14.03
C GLU A 420 -14.46 26.15 -14.29
N THR A 421 -13.65 25.87 -15.31
CA THR A 421 -13.21 24.51 -15.61
C THR A 421 -12.37 23.95 -14.47
N ARG A 422 -11.45 24.72 -13.90
CA ARG A 422 -10.68 24.32 -12.71
C ARG A 422 -11.59 23.96 -11.52
N ALA A 423 -12.63 24.77 -11.29
CA ALA A 423 -13.59 24.50 -10.22
C ALA A 423 -14.37 23.19 -10.47
N LEU A 424 -14.78 22.93 -11.71
CA LEU A 424 -15.43 21.67 -12.10
C LEU A 424 -14.54 20.45 -11.88
N LEU A 425 -13.28 20.52 -12.33
CA LEU A 425 -12.32 19.43 -12.14
C LEU A 425 -12.01 19.21 -10.65
N ALA A 426 -11.91 20.30 -9.88
CA ALA A 426 -11.70 20.23 -8.44
C ALA A 426 -12.87 19.56 -7.72
N GLU A 427 -14.10 19.79 -8.14
CA GLU A 427 -15.29 19.13 -7.60
C GLU A 427 -15.28 17.62 -7.92
N ARG A 428 -14.96 17.24 -9.16
CA ARG A 428 -14.82 15.82 -9.55
C ARG A 428 -13.76 15.11 -8.73
N ASN A 429 -12.62 15.75 -8.49
CA ASN A 429 -11.55 15.17 -7.69
C ASN A 429 -11.97 14.96 -6.23
N ARG A 430 -12.67 15.92 -5.64
CA ARG A 430 -13.22 15.77 -4.27
C ARG A 430 -14.24 14.64 -4.14
N ALA A 431 -14.96 14.34 -5.22
CA ALA A 431 -15.95 13.27 -5.25
C ALA A 431 -15.32 11.85 -5.32
N LEU A 432 -14.01 11.74 -5.59
CA LEU A 432 -13.32 10.46 -5.55
C LEU A 432 -13.33 9.89 -4.12
N ASP A 433 -13.71 8.62 -4.02
CA ASP A 433 -13.82 7.93 -2.73
C ASP A 433 -12.55 7.16 -2.40
N PHE A 434 -11.76 7.69 -1.49
CA PHE A 434 -10.56 7.04 -0.94
C PHE A 434 -10.78 6.51 0.48
N SER A 435 -12.01 6.30 0.90
CA SER A 435 -12.33 5.80 2.23
C SER A 435 -12.04 4.31 2.39
N TRP A 436 -11.86 3.86 3.63
CA TRP A 436 -11.82 2.43 3.96
C TRP A 436 -13.11 1.70 3.58
N ALA A 437 -14.26 2.40 3.58
CA ALA A 437 -15.51 1.83 3.10
C ALA A 437 -15.46 1.44 1.61
N SER A 438 -14.72 2.20 0.78
CA SER A 438 -14.49 1.82 -0.62
C SER A 438 -13.64 0.55 -0.71
N THR A 439 -12.53 0.48 0.04
CA THR A 439 -11.69 -0.73 0.13
C THR A 439 -12.50 -1.96 0.52
N VAL A 440 -13.37 -1.83 1.54
CA VAL A 440 -14.23 -2.93 1.98
C VAL A 440 -15.19 -3.36 0.88
N ARG A 441 -15.84 -2.43 0.18
CA ARG A 441 -16.74 -2.77 -0.95
C ARG A 441 -16.03 -3.56 -2.05
N ASP A 442 -14.78 -3.22 -2.37
CA ASP A 442 -14.02 -3.90 -3.40
C ASP A 442 -13.57 -5.29 -2.94
N LEU A 443 -13.13 -5.42 -1.68
CA LEU A 443 -12.82 -6.71 -1.08
C LEU A 443 -14.06 -7.60 -0.96
N ASP A 444 -15.22 -7.06 -0.62
CA ASP A 444 -16.48 -7.81 -0.56
C ASP A 444 -16.87 -8.41 -1.91
N ARG A 445 -16.69 -7.65 -2.99
CA ARG A 445 -16.91 -8.16 -4.35
C ARG A 445 -15.94 -9.31 -4.65
N LEU A 446 -14.66 -9.15 -4.28
CA LEU A 446 -13.66 -10.18 -4.47
C LEU A 446 -13.99 -11.44 -3.66
N TYR A 447 -14.26 -11.32 -2.37
CA TYR A 447 -14.57 -12.44 -1.49
C TYR A 447 -15.83 -13.18 -1.93
N THR A 448 -16.88 -12.45 -2.31
CA THR A 448 -18.14 -13.03 -2.84
C THR A 448 -17.88 -13.83 -4.12
N ARG A 449 -17.05 -13.29 -5.04
CA ARG A 449 -16.66 -13.98 -6.27
C ARG A 449 -15.90 -15.27 -5.99
N LEU A 450 -14.95 -15.26 -5.07
CA LEU A 450 -14.15 -16.44 -4.71
C LEU A 450 -15.03 -17.53 -4.08
N ARG A 451 -15.92 -17.17 -3.17
CA ARG A 451 -16.86 -18.13 -2.57
C ARG A 451 -17.79 -18.78 -3.60
N SER A 452 -18.32 -18.00 -4.52
CA SER A 452 -19.20 -18.53 -5.59
C SER A 452 -18.45 -19.42 -6.58
N GLY A 453 -17.17 -19.16 -6.83
CA GLY A 453 -16.30 -19.98 -7.66
C GLY A 453 -15.90 -21.32 -6.98
N SER A 454 -15.62 -21.29 -5.69
CA SER A 454 -15.30 -22.48 -4.89
C SER A 454 -16.51 -23.45 -4.81
N ALA A 455 -17.73 -22.91 -4.76
CA ALA A 455 -18.94 -23.73 -4.78
C ALA A 455 -19.17 -24.50 -6.10
N ARG A 456 -18.59 -24.03 -7.21
CA ARG A 456 -18.68 -24.72 -8.52
C ARG A 456 -17.64 -25.84 -8.71
N ILE A 457 -16.56 -25.86 -7.93
CA ILE A 457 -15.51 -26.88 -7.97
C ILE A 457 -15.83 -28.06 -7.03
N ALA A 458 -16.65 -27.81 -6.00
CA ALA A 458 -17.06 -28.81 -5.01
C ALA A 458 -18.39 -29.51 -5.36
N ALA A 459 -19.05 -29.17 -6.45
CA ALA A 459 -20.25 -29.80 -7.00
C ALA A 459 -19.93 -30.53 -8.31
#